data_842bb147eb6bcf26de54d88e6a22a22c
#
_entry.id   842bb147eb6bcf26de54d88e6a22a22c
#
_cell.length_a   1.000
_cell.length_b   1.000
_cell.length_c   1.000
_cell.angle_alpha   90.00
_cell.angle_beta   90.00
_cell.angle_gamma   90.00
#
_symmetry.space_group_name_H-M   'P 1'
#
loop_
_entity.id
_entity.type
_entity.pdbx_description
1 polymer ?
#
loop_
_entity_poly.entity_id
_entity_poly.type
_entity_poly.pdbx_seq_one_letter_code
_entity_poly.pdbx_strand_id
1 'polypeptide(L)'
;MKNAELKKVKIYKGMSQETTAFNAELWIDKKLAAHVENDGHGGCNFIRYVDRNHGKSAYETAFNAWTEAMPPVPCTDDWAIERGFGPMAMDAEFWVSLEVERVASEQDWKRKCARNTLIRLVGDSPDQFRAYKPAAKYSPEFAAQIKAKHGANLLEIINERFINV
;
A
#
# COMPACT_ATOMS: atom_id res chain seq x y z
N MET A 1 -16.26 -14.01 -7.08
CA MET A 1 -14.87 -13.69 -6.72
C MET A 1 -14.79 -13.48 -5.21
N LYS A 2 -13.79 -14.09 -4.54
CA LYS A 2 -13.64 -14.00 -3.08
C LYS A 2 -12.47 -13.10 -2.68
N ASN A 3 -11.39 -13.10 -3.45
CA ASN A 3 -10.19 -12.36 -3.11
C ASN A 3 -9.44 -11.87 -4.36
N ALA A 4 -8.85 -10.69 -4.28
CA ALA A 4 -7.86 -10.17 -5.22
C ALA A 4 -6.59 -9.73 -4.47
N GLU A 5 -5.44 -9.90 -5.09
CA GLU A 5 -4.15 -9.48 -4.53
C GLU A 5 -3.19 -9.09 -5.65
N LEU A 6 -2.35 -8.09 -5.42
CA LEU A 6 -1.22 -7.80 -6.28
C LEU A 6 0.01 -8.59 -5.82
N LYS A 7 0.63 -9.31 -6.74
CA LYS A 7 1.89 -10.02 -6.52
C LYS A 7 3.01 -9.46 -7.39
N LYS A 8 4.25 -9.75 -7.00
CA LYS A 8 5.46 -9.34 -7.73
C LYS A 8 5.50 -7.85 -8.04
N VAL A 9 4.98 -7.03 -7.14
CA VAL A 9 4.95 -5.57 -7.33
C VAL A 9 6.38 -5.03 -7.33
N LYS A 10 6.78 -4.45 -8.46
CA LYS A 10 8.05 -3.76 -8.65
C LYS A 10 7.78 -2.29 -8.90
N ILE A 11 8.34 -1.42 -8.07
CA ILE A 11 8.16 0.02 -8.12
C ILE A 11 9.45 0.66 -8.62
N TYR A 12 9.33 1.51 -9.62
CA TYR A 12 10.44 2.19 -10.31
C TYR A 12 10.48 3.66 -9.92
N LYS A 13 11.01 3.96 -8.72
CA LYS A 13 11.04 5.33 -8.17
C LYS A 13 11.69 6.36 -9.10
N GLY A 14 12.70 5.97 -9.87
CA GLY A 14 13.36 6.86 -10.83
C GLY A 14 12.54 7.19 -12.07
N MET A 15 11.46 6.46 -12.33
CA MET A 15 10.55 6.69 -13.45
C MET A 15 9.23 7.33 -13.00
N SER A 16 8.97 7.35 -11.69
CA SER A 16 7.75 7.94 -11.11
C SER A 16 7.86 9.46 -11.14
N GLN A 17 7.05 10.12 -11.96
CA GLN A 17 6.95 11.57 -12.09
C GLN A 17 5.62 12.07 -11.52
N GLU A 18 4.52 11.91 -12.26
CA GLU A 18 3.18 12.31 -11.84
C GLU A 18 2.40 11.17 -11.16
N THR A 19 2.71 9.93 -11.56
CA THR A 19 2.15 8.71 -10.96
C THR A 19 3.25 7.77 -10.52
N THR A 20 2.91 6.74 -9.74
CA THR A 20 3.88 5.70 -9.38
C THR A 20 4.12 4.77 -10.56
N ALA A 21 5.36 4.73 -11.06
CA ALA A 21 5.76 3.76 -12.08
C ALA A 21 5.92 2.37 -11.44
N PHE A 22 5.22 1.37 -11.98
CA PHE A 22 5.28 0.01 -11.46
C PHE A 22 4.89 -1.05 -12.49
N ASN A 23 5.26 -2.31 -12.20
CA ASN A 23 4.55 -3.49 -12.74
C ASN A 23 4.20 -4.46 -11.61
N ALA A 24 3.11 -5.20 -11.84
CA ALA A 24 2.58 -6.18 -10.91
C ALA A 24 1.80 -7.28 -11.64
N GLU A 25 1.49 -8.34 -10.91
CA GLU A 25 0.54 -9.37 -11.32
C GLU A 25 -0.71 -9.25 -10.45
N LEU A 26 -1.89 -9.13 -11.09
CA LEU A 26 -3.17 -9.25 -10.40
C LEU A 26 -3.56 -10.73 -10.33
N TRP A 27 -3.76 -11.21 -9.13
CA TRP A 27 -4.21 -12.57 -8.84
C TRP A 27 -5.61 -12.53 -8.27
N ILE A 28 -6.51 -13.35 -8.83
CA ILE A 28 -7.89 -13.50 -8.40
C ILE A 28 -8.10 -14.95 -7.98
N ASP A 29 -8.59 -15.17 -6.76
CA ASP A 29 -8.83 -16.50 -6.18
C ASP A 29 -7.64 -17.44 -6.41
N LYS A 30 -6.42 -16.94 -6.17
CA LYS A 30 -5.12 -17.64 -6.31
C LYS A 30 -4.69 -17.98 -7.74
N LYS A 31 -5.34 -17.40 -8.76
CA LYS A 31 -4.98 -17.55 -10.18
C LYS A 31 -4.50 -16.22 -10.75
N LEU A 32 -3.49 -16.26 -11.61
CA LEU A 32 -3.08 -15.08 -12.38
C LEU A 32 -4.21 -14.64 -13.29
N ALA A 33 -4.67 -13.41 -13.10
CA ALA A 33 -5.79 -12.83 -13.84
C ALA A 33 -5.33 -11.73 -14.82
N ALA A 34 -4.33 -10.92 -14.45
CA ALA A 34 -3.85 -9.84 -15.31
C ALA A 34 -2.39 -9.47 -14.99
N HIS A 35 -1.74 -8.84 -15.97
CA HIS A 35 -0.54 -8.03 -15.76
C HIS A 35 -0.96 -6.57 -15.65
N VAL A 36 -0.39 -5.87 -14.66
CA VAL A 36 -0.76 -4.49 -14.33
C VAL A 36 0.48 -3.63 -14.37
N GLU A 37 0.41 -2.46 -14.98
CA GLU A 37 1.53 -1.54 -15.06
C GLU A 37 1.09 -0.08 -15.12
N ASN A 38 1.99 0.82 -14.73
CA ASN A 38 1.93 2.26 -14.96
C ASN A 38 3.35 2.75 -15.26
N ASP A 39 3.50 3.61 -16.24
CA ASP A 39 4.81 4.14 -16.66
C ASP A 39 5.31 5.34 -15.83
N GLY A 40 4.44 5.90 -14.98
CA GLY A 40 4.80 6.99 -14.07
C GLY A 40 4.67 8.40 -14.62
N HIS A 41 4.17 8.58 -15.84
CA HIS A 41 4.08 9.88 -16.53
C HIS A 41 2.68 10.52 -16.42
N GLY A 42 1.88 10.10 -15.47
CA GLY A 42 0.46 10.45 -15.40
C GLY A 42 -0.39 9.52 -16.27
N GLY A 43 -1.66 9.41 -15.95
CA GLY A 43 -2.58 8.53 -16.65
C GLY A 43 -2.95 7.27 -15.88
N CYS A 44 -3.80 6.48 -16.50
CA CYS A 44 -4.44 5.32 -15.91
C CYS A 44 -3.49 4.12 -15.76
N ASN A 45 -3.80 3.22 -14.83
CA ASN A 45 -3.14 1.93 -14.75
C ASN A 45 -3.59 1.03 -15.91
N PHE A 46 -2.66 0.40 -16.59
CA PHE A 46 -2.96 -0.57 -17.64
C PHE A 46 -3.15 -1.95 -17.03
N ILE A 47 -4.36 -2.51 -17.15
CA ILE A 47 -4.71 -3.85 -16.67
C ILE A 47 -4.91 -4.77 -17.88
N ARG A 48 -3.95 -5.68 -18.12
CA ARG A 48 -3.98 -6.62 -19.24
C ARG A 48 -4.38 -8.01 -18.76
N TYR A 49 -5.64 -8.33 -18.92
CA TYR A 49 -6.20 -9.63 -18.51
C TYR A 49 -5.68 -10.78 -19.40
N VAL A 50 -5.31 -11.90 -18.75
CA VAL A 50 -4.69 -13.06 -19.42
C VAL A 50 -5.69 -13.90 -20.23
N ASP A 51 -6.99 -13.82 -19.91
CA ASP A 51 -8.07 -14.54 -20.57
C ASP A 51 -8.80 -13.72 -21.66
N ARG A 52 -8.23 -12.57 -22.05
CA ARG A 52 -8.87 -11.68 -23.02
C ARG A 52 -8.86 -12.29 -24.40
N ASN A 53 -10.02 -12.85 -24.79
CA ASN A 53 -10.30 -13.36 -26.12
C ASN A 53 -11.40 -12.53 -26.77
N HIS A 54 -11.17 -11.99 -27.97
CA HIS A 54 -12.13 -11.22 -28.74
C HIS A 54 -12.85 -10.09 -27.98
N GLY A 55 -12.10 -9.40 -27.10
CA GLY A 55 -12.56 -8.17 -26.46
C GLY A 55 -13.22 -8.31 -25.10
N LYS A 56 -13.52 -9.53 -24.62
CA LYS A 56 -14.12 -9.76 -23.30
C LYS A 56 -13.22 -10.66 -22.43
N SER A 57 -13.12 -10.33 -21.15
CA SER A 57 -12.45 -11.11 -20.13
C SER A 57 -13.42 -11.43 -18.99
N ALA A 58 -13.47 -12.70 -18.58
CA ALA A 58 -14.23 -13.10 -17.40
C ALA A 58 -13.61 -12.55 -16.12
N TYR A 59 -12.27 -12.45 -16.05
CA TYR A 59 -11.58 -11.83 -14.93
C TYR A 59 -11.88 -10.34 -14.83
N GLU A 60 -11.88 -9.60 -15.96
CA GLU A 60 -12.25 -8.18 -15.99
C GLU A 60 -13.67 -7.96 -15.43
N THR A 61 -14.63 -8.71 -15.94
CA THR A 61 -16.03 -8.62 -15.48
C THR A 61 -16.15 -8.91 -13.99
N ALA A 62 -15.51 -9.99 -13.51
CA ALA A 62 -15.57 -10.37 -12.11
C ALA A 62 -14.85 -9.37 -11.20
N PHE A 63 -13.73 -8.80 -11.64
CA PHE A 63 -12.95 -7.85 -10.87
C PHE A 63 -13.68 -6.51 -10.76
N ASN A 64 -14.22 -5.99 -11.86
CA ASN A 64 -15.00 -4.76 -11.84
C ASN A 64 -16.21 -4.88 -10.90
N ALA A 65 -17.00 -5.94 -11.05
CA ALA A 65 -18.16 -6.16 -10.17
C ALA A 65 -17.76 -6.28 -8.68
N TRP A 66 -16.59 -6.84 -8.39
CA TRP A 66 -16.11 -6.98 -7.03
C TRP A 66 -15.62 -5.65 -6.44
N THR A 67 -14.89 -4.82 -7.21
CA THR A 67 -14.45 -3.50 -6.76
C THR A 67 -15.62 -2.55 -6.61
N GLU A 68 -16.57 -2.51 -7.56
CA GLU A 68 -17.77 -1.68 -7.48
C GLU A 68 -18.69 -2.01 -6.29
N ALA A 69 -18.63 -3.25 -5.78
CA ALA A 69 -19.35 -3.65 -4.58
C ALA A 69 -18.67 -3.22 -3.27
N MET A 70 -17.46 -2.66 -3.33
CA MET A 70 -16.76 -2.15 -2.15
C MET A 70 -17.34 -0.83 -1.68
N PRO A 71 -17.25 -0.52 -0.35
CA PRO A 71 -17.64 0.78 0.13
C PRO A 71 -16.77 1.89 -0.50
N PRO A 72 -17.35 3.06 -0.77
CA PRO A 72 -16.59 4.21 -1.22
C PRO A 72 -15.50 4.60 -0.22
N VAL A 73 -14.36 5.07 -0.73
CA VAL A 73 -13.27 5.56 0.11
C VAL A 73 -13.58 7.00 0.55
N PRO A 74 -13.60 7.29 1.86
CA PRO A 74 -13.81 8.64 2.36
C PRO A 74 -12.75 9.60 1.81
N CYS A 75 -13.19 10.78 1.38
CA CYS A 75 -12.28 11.89 1.11
C CYS A 75 -11.71 12.39 2.44
N THR A 76 -10.39 12.43 2.57
CA THR A 76 -9.69 12.90 3.79
C THR A 76 -8.93 14.20 3.57
N ASP A 77 -8.95 14.74 2.35
CA ASP A 77 -8.30 15.99 2.01
C ASP A 77 -9.23 17.16 2.33
N ASP A 78 -8.85 17.99 3.30
CA ASP A 78 -9.65 19.14 3.76
C ASP A 78 -9.99 20.09 2.60
N TRP A 79 -9.03 20.32 1.69
CA TRP A 79 -9.25 21.17 0.51
C TRP A 79 -10.34 20.60 -0.43
N ALA A 80 -10.34 19.27 -0.61
CA ALA A 80 -11.33 18.62 -1.45
C ALA A 80 -12.72 18.63 -0.77
N ILE A 81 -12.75 18.36 0.55
CA ILE A 81 -13.97 18.38 1.36
C ILE A 81 -14.62 19.78 1.33
N GLU A 82 -13.82 20.84 1.51
CA GLU A 82 -14.30 22.24 1.43
C GLU A 82 -14.92 22.60 0.08
N ARG A 83 -14.52 21.91 -1.00
CA ARG A 83 -15.08 22.08 -2.36
C ARG A 83 -16.22 21.12 -2.67
N GLY A 84 -16.70 20.38 -1.70
CA GLY A 84 -17.85 19.49 -1.85
C GLY A 84 -17.52 18.14 -2.52
N PHE A 85 -16.24 17.75 -2.59
CA PHE A 85 -15.90 16.41 -3.02
C PHE A 85 -16.29 15.41 -1.94
N GLY A 86 -17.11 14.44 -2.33
CA GLY A 86 -17.58 13.35 -1.47
C GLY A 86 -16.65 12.12 -1.51
N PRO A 87 -17.09 11.03 -0.87
CA PRO A 87 -16.40 9.75 -0.97
C PRO A 87 -16.24 9.29 -2.42
N MET A 88 -15.09 8.73 -2.76
CA MET A 88 -14.79 8.22 -4.10
C MET A 88 -15.27 6.78 -4.23
N ALA A 89 -16.07 6.52 -5.27
CA ALA A 89 -16.47 5.15 -5.59
C ALA A 89 -15.25 4.29 -5.93
N MET A 90 -15.26 3.05 -5.48
CA MET A 90 -14.20 2.11 -5.81
C MET A 90 -14.43 1.53 -7.21
N ASP A 91 -13.38 1.53 -8.01
CA ASP A 91 -13.30 0.80 -9.27
C ASP A 91 -11.99 -0.02 -9.34
N ALA A 92 -11.80 -0.75 -10.40
CA ALA A 92 -10.64 -1.63 -10.59
C ALA A 92 -9.32 -0.84 -10.60
N GLU A 93 -9.30 0.32 -11.23
CA GLU A 93 -8.11 1.16 -11.33
C GLU A 93 -7.75 1.80 -10.00
N PHE A 94 -8.73 2.37 -9.31
CA PHE A 94 -8.54 2.98 -8.01
C PHE A 94 -8.10 1.94 -6.97
N TRP A 95 -8.67 0.74 -7.00
CA TRP A 95 -8.22 -0.36 -6.13
C TRP A 95 -6.77 -0.73 -6.39
N VAL A 96 -6.35 -0.84 -7.66
CA VAL A 96 -4.94 -1.11 -8.02
C VAL A 96 -4.04 -0.01 -7.49
N SER A 97 -4.41 1.25 -7.65
CA SER A 97 -3.63 2.40 -7.16
C SER A 97 -3.43 2.33 -5.65
N LEU A 98 -4.48 2.08 -4.88
CA LEU A 98 -4.40 1.95 -3.42
C LEU A 98 -3.51 0.77 -2.99
N GLU A 99 -3.62 -0.38 -3.67
CA GLU A 99 -2.79 -1.54 -3.36
C GLU A 99 -1.31 -1.32 -3.69
N VAL A 100 -1.01 -0.63 -4.80
CA VAL A 100 0.37 -0.24 -5.14
C VAL A 100 0.94 0.71 -4.11
N GLU A 101 0.19 1.72 -3.67
CA GLU A 101 0.60 2.65 -2.62
C GLU A 101 0.83 1.94 -1.29
N ARG A 102 -0.05 1.02 -0.91
CA ARG A 102 0.12 0.18 0.28
C ARG A 102 1.41 -0.63 0.23
N VAL A 103 1.68 -1.29 -0.90
CA VAL A 103 2.90 -2.08 -1.09
C VAL A 103 4.14 -1.19 -1.12
N ALA A 104 4.07 -0.01 -1.75
CA ALA A 104 5.15 0.97 -1.79
C ALA A 104 5.53 1.44 -0.39
N SER A 105 4.53 1.80 0.40
CA SER A 105 4.69 2.20 1.79
C SER A 105 5.30 1.08 2.62
N GLU A 106 4.81 -0.14 2.49
CA GLU A 106 5.34 -1.31 3.20
C GLU A 106 6.81 -1.60 2.85
N GLN A 107 7.18 -1.53 1.56
CA GLN A 107 8.57 -1.69 1.11
C GLN A 107 9.47 -0.59 1.68
N ASP A 108 8.98 0.64 1.74
CA ASP A 108 9.71 1.78 2.32
C ASP A 108 9.93 1.60 3.83
N TRP A 109 8.90 1.17 4.54
CA TRP A 109 8.98 0.83 5.96
C TRP A 109 9.99 -0.28 6.22
N LYS A 110 9.91 -1.40 5.49
CA LYS A 110 10.87 -2.51 5.60
C LYS A 110 12.32 -2.03 5.38
N ARG A 111 12.55 -1.19 4.37
CA ARG A 111 13.86 -0.63 4.07
C ARG A 111 14.38 0.28 5.21
N LYS A 112 13.53 1.12 5.78
CA LYS A 112 13.88 1.99 6.91
C LYS A 112 14.14 1.16 8.17
N CYS A 113 13.31 0.18 8.46
CA CYS A 113 13.45 -0.74 9.59
C CYS A 113 14.72 -1.60 9.50
N ALA A 114 15.19 -1.95 8.30
CA ALA A 114 16.46 -2.69 8.14
C ALA A 114 17.69 -1.91 8.63
N ARG A 115 17.61 -0.59 8.73
CA ARG A 115 18.71 0.29 9.11
C ARG A 115 18.54 0.91 10.51
N ASN A 116 17.31 1.08 10.98
CA ASN A 116 16.98 1.79 12.19
C ASN A 116 15.88 1.08 12.97
N THR A 117 15.83 1.31 14.27
CA THR A 117 14.63 1.03 15.06
C THR A 117 13.70 2.24 14.97
N LEU A 118 12.49 2.01 14.50
CA LEU A 118 11.48 3.03 14.30
C LEU A 118 10.35 2.86 15.30
N ILE A 119 9.95 3.96 15.92
CA ILE A 119 8.89 3.97 16.93
C ILE A 119 7.80 4.98 16.59
N ARG A 120 6.61 4.75 17.11
CA ARG A 120 5.54 5.74 17.20
C ARG A 120 5.19 5.97 18.66
N LEU A 121 4.95 7.21 19.00
CA LEU A 121 4.49 7.61 20.32
C LEU A 121 3.03 8.00 20.28
N VAL A 122 2.38 8.00 21.43
CA VAL A 122 1.01 8.50 21.56
C VAL A 122 0.97 9.96 21.10
N GLY A 123 0.04 10.26 20.18
CA GLY A 123 -0.09 11.57 19.53
C GLY A 123 0.59 11.68 18.17
N ASP A 124 1.42 10.72 17.75
CA ASP A 124 1.95 10.68 16.39
C ASP A 124 0.83 10.22 15.41
N SER A 125 0.74 10.87 14.25
CA SER A 125 -0.21 10.43 13.19
C SER A 125 0.18 9.06 12.61
N PRO A 126 -0.73 8.35 11.92
CA PRO A 126 -0.48 7.03 11.34
C PRO A 126 0.76 6.96 10.46
N ASP A 127 1.07 8.03 9.74
CA ASP A 127 2.20 8.11 8.79
C ASP A 127 3.47 8.67 9.40
N GLN A 128 3.42 9.17 10.65
CA GLN A 128 4.58 9.66 11.37
C GLN A 128 5.32 8.56 12.08
N PHE A 129 6.63 8.68 12.11
CA PHE A 129 7.52 7.81 12.87
C PHE A 129 8.74 8.60 13.35
N ARG A 130 9.38 8.06 14.38
CA ARG A 130 10.63 8.57 14.91
C ARG A 130 11.71 7.50 14.81
N ALA A 131 12.85 7.84 14.19
CA ALA A 131 14.01 6.99 14.26
C ALA A 131 14.60 7.11 15.68
N TYR A 132 14.79 5.99 16.36
CA TYR A 132 15.37 5.99 17.70
C TYR A 132 16.85 6.40 17.64
N LYS A 133 17.24 7.37 18.47
CA LYS A 133 18.62 7.88 18.51
C LYS A 133 19.28 7.48 19.83
N PRO A 134 20.55 7.06 19.83
CA PRO A 134 21.40 6.86 18.64
C PRO A 134 20.83 5.79 17.71
N ALA A 135 21.13 5.89 16.41
CA ALA A 135 20.66 4.93 15.41
C ALA A 135 21.13 3.53 15.79
N ALA A 136 20.19 2.65 16.07
CA ALA A 136 20.45 1.27 16.42
C ALA A 136 19.52 0.36 15.61
N LYS A 137 20.07 -0.75 15.14
CA LYS A 137 19.27 -1.81 14.54
C LYS A 137 18.36 -2.43 15.60
N TYR A 138 17.22 -2.87 15.18
CA TYR A 138 16.30 -3.57 16.06
C TYR A 138 16.95 -4.86 16.62
N SER A 139 16.78 -5.07 17.92
CA SER A 139 16.92 -6.36 18.59
C SER A 139 15.81 -6.49 19.66
N PRO A 140 15.46 -7.72 20.08
CA PRO A 140 14.47 -7.92 21.15
C PRO A 140 14.86 -7.21 22.45
N GLU A 141 16.15 -7.25 22.81
CA GLU A 141 16.69 -6.60 24.02
C GLU A 141 16.56 -5.09 23.93
N PHE A 142 16.86 -4.51 22.75
CA PHE A 142 16.71 -3.08 22.51
C PHE A 142 15.23 -2.66 22.53
N ALA A 143 14.36 -3.48 21.96
CA ALA A 143 12.93 -3.27 22.04
C ALA A 143 12.40 -3.26 23.47
N ALA A 144 12.89 -4.16 24.33
CA ALA A 144 12.55 -4.17 25.74
C ALA A 144 12.99 -2.88 26.47
N GLN A 145 14.19 -2.36 26.16
CA GLN A 145 14.67 -1.09 26.70
C GLN A 145 13.79 0.08 26.27
N ILE A 146 13.39 0.12 24.99
CA ILE A 146 12.47 1.15 24.45
C ILE A 146 11.12 1.09 25.16
N LYS A 147 10.54 -0.11 25.31
CA LYS A 147 9.29 -0.32 26.04
C LYS A 147 9.37 0.14 27.48
N ALA A 148 10.45 -0.18 28.18
CA ALA A 148 10.68 0.26 29.56
C ALA A 148 10.82 1.79 29.65
N LYS A 149 11.54 2.42 28.71
CA LYS A 149 11.78 3.87 28.71
C LYS A 149 10.53 4.69 28.42
N HIS A 150 9.70 4.27 27.48
CA HIS A 150 8.55 5.04 27.02
C HIS A 150 7.24 4.64 27.71
N GLY A 151 7.15 3.41 28.23
CA GLY A 151 5.97 2.92 28.94
C GLY A 151 4.69 3.12 28.14
N ALA A 152 3.67 3.70 28.79
CA ALA A 152 2.37 3.95 28.17
C ALA A 152 2.39 5.00 27.03
N ASN A 153 3.49 5.76 26.89
CA ASN A 153 3.65 6.72 25.80
C ASN A 153 4.13 6.08 24.49
N LEU A 154 4.58 4.82 24.51
CA LEU A 154 4.94 4.08 23.31
C LEU A 154 3.69 3.49 22.67
N LEU A 155 3.37 3.92 21.44
CA LEU A 155 2.29 3.34 20.69
C LEU A 155 2.71 2.01 20.05
N GLU A 156 3.88 1.99 19.38
CA GLU A 156 4.43 0.78 18.75
C GLU A 156 5.92 0.91 18.43
N ILE A 157 6.58 -0.24 18.22
CA ILE A 157 7.87 -0.38 17.56
C ILE A 157 7.59 -0.94 16.16
N ILE A 158 7.75 -0.12 15.12
CA ILE A 158 7.33 -0.46 13.75
C ILE A 158 8.05 -1.70 13.21
N ASN A 159 9.31 -1.91 13.63
CA ASN A 159 10.09 -3.09 13.24
C ASN A 159 9.37 -4.40 13.60
N GLU A 160 8.59 -4.43 14.66
CA GLU A 160 7.87 -5.64 15.13
C GLU A 160 6.80 -6.11 14.14
N ARG A 161 6.31 -5.22 13.26
CA ARG A 161 5.39 -5.59 12.17
C ARG A 161 6.01 -6.55 11.15
N PHE A 162 7.36 -6.56 11.03
CA PHE A 162 8.10 -7.22 9.95
C PHE A 162 8.96 -8.41 10.40
N ILE A 163 8.93 -8.76 11.69
CA ILE A 163 9.76 -9.85 12.23
C ILE A 163 9.11 -11.22 12.04
N ASN A 164 7.80 -11.28 11.93
CA ASN A 164 7.02 -12.52 11.86
C ASN A 164 6.47 -12.82 10.45
N VAL A 165 7.10 -12.27 9.40
CA VAL A 165 6.70 -12.50 8.01
C VAL A 165 7.75 -13.29 7.27
#